data_f835f4d52b12aa48d17080f7478fdf43
#
_entry.id   f835f4d52b12aa48d17080f7478fdf43
#
_cell.length_a   1.000
_cell.length_b   1.000
_cell.length_c   1.000
_cell.angle_alpha   90.00
_cell.angle_beta   90.00
_cell.angle_gamma   90.00
#
_symmetry.space_group_name_H-M   'P 1'
#
loop_
_entity.id
_entity.type
_entity.pdbx_description
1 polymer ?
#
loop_
_entity_poly.entity_id
_entity_poly.type
_entity_poly.pdbx_seq_one_letter_code
_entity_poly.pdbx_strand_id
1 'polypeptide(L)'
;MKTTATWAAAMTALGLAGPLWAHHSLGNFDTEQPLWVKGTVVRFESVNPHSIIFLDQKLADGQTHRWAVDGPALLQLNRRGIAPDFLKVGDIVEVCGFATKTGVPSERVRPQADDTGADSSAPSISGQIFQGEVLVMPDGRKWFWSDYGQLKKCVGPDERDSLVR
;
A
#
# COMPACT_ATOMS: atom_id res chain seq x y z
N MET A 1 18.90 -26.54 -53.08
CA MET A 1 19.65 -26.37 -51.82
C MET A 1 19.56 -24.91 -51.38
N LYS A 2 18.52 -24.49 -50.64
CA LYS A 2 18.36 -23.15 -50.01
C LYS A 2 17.29 -23.20 -48.93
N THR A 3 17.57 -23.82 -47.75
CA THR A 3 16.62 -23.83 -46.63
C THR A 3 17.28 -23.89 -45.24
N THR A 4 18.48 -23.33 -45.07
CA THR A 4 19.18 -23.37 -43.76
C THR A 4 19.38 -22.03 -43.07
N ALA A 5 18.88 -20.91 -43.63
CA ALA A 5 19.13 -19.57 -43.06
C ALA A 5 18.00 -19.01 -42.19
N THR A 6 16.83 -19.63 -42.11
CA THR A 6 15.62 -19.04 -41.44
C THR A 6 15.46 -19.44 -39.98
N TRP A 7 16.18 -20.44 -39.49
CA TRP A 7 16.06 -20.90 -38.11
C TRP A 7 17.00 -20.20 -37.11
N ALA A 8 18.05 -19.55 -37.59
CA ALA A 8 19.00 -18.84 -36.73
C ALA A 8 18.48 -17.48 -36.23
N ALA A 9 17.56 -16.84 -36.97
CA ALA A 9 17.00 -15.54 -36.60
C ALA A 9 15.90 -15.62 -35.50
N ALA A 10 15.25 -16.78 -35.35
CA ALA A 10 14.17 -16.96 -34.36
C ALA A 10 14.69 -17.20 -32.95
N MET A 11 15.91 -17.68 -32.78
CA MET A 11 16.49 -17.95 -31.46
C MET A 11 17.12 -16.72 -30.80
N THR A 12 17.49 -15.70 -31.58
CA THR A 12 18.09 -14.47 -31.03
C THR A 12 17.07 -13.50 -30.43
N ALA A 13 15.80 -13.61 -30.80
CA ALA A 13 14.75 -12.73 -30.27
C ALA A 13 14.26 -13.12 -28.86
N LEU A 14 14.48 -14.37 -28.42
CA LEU A 14 14.06 -14.84 -27.09
C LEU A 14 15.04 -14.46 -25.96
N GLY A 15 16.26 -14.06 -26.29
CA GLY A 15 17.30 -13.74 -25.31
C GLY A 15 17.27 -12.31 -24.75
N LEU A 16 16.41 -11.43 -25.29
CA LEU A 16 16.34 -10.00 -24.90
C LEU A 16 15.16 -9.67 -23.98
N ALA A 17 14.35 -10.63 -23.57
CA ALA A 17 13.39 -10.44 -22.48
C ALA A 17 14.17 -10.42 -21.16
N GLY A 18 14.75 -9.25 -20.83
CA GLY A 18 15.29 -9.02 -19.49
C GLY A 18 14.22 -9.30 -18.44
N PRO A 19 14.60 -9.68 -17.21
CA PRO A 19 13.64 -9.91 -16.14
C PRO A 19 12.86 -8.62 -15.91
N LEU A 20 11.55 -8.63 -16.22
CA LEU A 20 10.63 -7.60 -15.79
C LEU A 20 10.50 -7.73 -14.27
N TRP A 21 11.29 -6.94 -13.55
CA TRP A 21 11.19 -6.86 -12.11
C TRP A 21 9.83 -6.23 -11.79
N ALA A 22 8.90 -7.05 -11.34
CA ALA A 22 7.63 -6.55 -10.83
C ALA A 22 7.90 -5.71 -9.59
N HIS A 23 7.54 -4.43 -9.61
CA HIS A 23 7.80 -3.45 -8.55
C HIS A 23 7.02 -3.71 -7.24
N HIS A 24 6.33 -4.84 -7.12
CA HIS A 24 5.52 -5.24 -5.96
C HIS A 24 6.26 -6.20 -5.02
N SER A 25 7.53 -5.96 -4.75
CA SER A 25 8.30 -6.79 -3.83
C SER A 25 8.20 -6.26 -2.40
N LEU A 26 7.80 -7.12 -1.45
CA LEU A 26 7.94 -6.85 -0.01
C LEU A 26 9.42 -6.77 0.44
N GLY A 27 10.37 -6.95 -0.46
CA GLY A 27 11.80 -6.94 -0.17
C GLY A 27 12.31 -5.67 0.52
N ASN A 28 11.64 -4.54 0.32
CA ASN A 28 11.99 -3.27 0.91
C ASN A 28 11.40 -3.07 2.32
N PHE A 29 10.45 -3.92 2.74
CA PHE A 29 9.80 -3.83 4.03
C PHE A 29 10.44 -4.77 5.05
N ASP A 30 10.47 -4.36 6.31
CA ASP A 30 10.90 -5.22 7.41
C ASP A 30 9.74 -6.12 7.85
N THR A 31 9.52 -7.19 7.08
CA THR A 31 8.43 -8.13 7.34
C THR A 31 8.65 -9.01 8.57
N GLU A 32 9.80 -8.97 9.21
CA GLU A 32 10.07 -9.69 10.44
C GLU A 32 9.60 -8.94 11.69
N GLN A 33 9.43 -7.62 11.57
CA GLN A 33 9.04 -6.74 12.67
C GLN A 33 7.74 -6.01 12.36
N PRO A 34 6.57 -6.64 12.58
CA PRO A 34 5.29 -5.96 12.42
C PRO A 34 5.18 -4.84 13.45
N LEU A 35 4.67 -3.70 13.02
CA LEU A 35 4.41 -2.56 13.87
C LEU A 35 2.92 -2.27 13.93
N TRP A 36 2.44 -1.87 15.10
CA TRP A 36 1.13 -1.27 15.28
C TRP A 36 1.28 0.24 15.40
N VAL A 37 0.66 0.95 14.46
CA VAL A 37 0.69 2.40 14.39
C VAL A 37 -0.70 2.93 14.65
N LYS A 38 -0.89 3.69 15.73
CA LYS A 38 -2.11 4.43 16.01
C LYS A 38 -1.91 5.89 15.66
N GLY A 39 -2.79 6.45 14.84
CA GLY A 39 -2.65 7.82 14.38
C GLY A 39 -3.96 8.44 13.94
N THR A 40 -3.90 9.74 13.67
CA THR A 40 -5.02 10.50 13.11
C THR A 40 -4.89 10.55 11.59
N VAL A 41 -5.95 10.23 10.88
CA VAL A 41 -6.01 10.36 9.42
C VAL A 41 -5.92 11.84 9.05
N VAL A 42 -4.90 12.21 8.29
CA VAL A 42 -4.75 13.56 7.75
C VAL A 42 -5.13 13.64 6.29
N ARG A 43 -5.09 12.49 5.57
CA ARG A 43 -5.52 12.36 4.19
C ARG A 43 -5.75 10.90 3.84
N PHE A 44 -6.76 10.63 3.02
CA PHE A 44 -6.98 9.33 2.38
C PHE A 44 -7.07 9.52 0.89
N GLU A 45 -6.24 8.82 0.15
CA GLU A 45 -6.23 8.79 -1.31
C GLU A 45 -6.68 7.42 -1.79
N SER A 46 -7.92 7.35 -2.29
CA SER A 46 -8.47 6.12 -2.87
C SER A 46 -8.24 6.15 -4.37
N VAL A 47 -7.08 5.69 -4.82
CA VAL A 47 -6.61 5.80 -6.22
C VAL A 47 -6.03 4.47 -6.71
N ASN A 48 -5.68 4.41 -7.99
CA ASN A 48 -4.91 3.33 -8.59
C ASN A 48 -3.44 3.77 -8.77
N PRO A 49 -2.47 2.86 -8.73
CA PRO A 49 -2.59 1.42 -8.43
C PRO A 49 -2.72 1.10 -6.94
N HIS A 50 -2.49 2.06 -6.03
CA HIS A 50 -2.49 1.87 -4.59
C HIS A 50 -3.19 3.02 -3.89
N SER A 51 -4.15 2.71 -3.01
CA SER A 51 -4.70 3.69 -2.07
C SER A 51 -3.68 3.97 -0.97
N ILE A 52 -3.67 5.21 -0.45
CA ILE A 52 -2.76 5.59 0.63
C ILE A 52 -3.53 6.31 1.73
N ILE A 53 -3.27 5.90 2.98
CA ILE A 53 -3.73 6.59 4.17
C ILE A 53 -2.53 7.33 4.78
N PHE A 54 -2.61 8.65 4.88
CA PHE A 54 -1.62 9.43 5.63
C PHE A 54 -2.09 9.57 7.07
N LEU A 55 -1.25 9.07 7.99
CA LEU A 55 -1.50 9.05 9.42
C LEU A 55 -0.47 9.89 10.17
N ASP A 56 -0.94 10.75 11.06
CA ASP A 56 -0.10 11.44 12.03
C ASP A 56 -0.12 10.71 13.37
N GLN A 57 1.00 10.07 13.70
CA GLN A 57 1.24 9.43 14.98
C GLN A 57 1.90 10.44 15.93
N LYS A 58 1.33 10.62 17.12
CA LYS A 58 1.97 11.35 18.20
C LYS A 58 2.93 10.44 18.93
N LEU A 59 4.21 10.83 18.99
CA LEU A 59 5.26 10.13 19.71
C LEU A 59 5.31 10.56 21.18
N ALA A 60 5.96 9.77 22.01
CA ALA A 60 6.09 10.03 23.46
C ALA A 60 6.83 11.33 23.79
N ASP A 61 7.72 11.79 22.91
CA ASP A 61 8.44 13.05 23.01
C ASP A 61 7.66 14.29 22.56
N GLY A 62 6.38 14.08 22.15
CA GLY A 62 5.49 15.12 21.64
C GLY A 62 5.63 15.42 20.15
N GLN A 63 6.62 14.84 19.48
CA GLN A 63 6.77 14.98 18.03
C GLN A 63 5.65 14.25 17.28
N THR A 64 5.49 14.61 16.03
CA THR A 64 4.54 13.94 15.13
C THR A 64 5.32 13.21 14.04
N HIS A 65 5.10 11.92 13.93
CA HIS A 65 5.63 11.11 12.84
C HIS A 65 4.51 10.84 11.83
N ARG A 66 4.76 11.11 10.56
CA ARG A 66 3.80 10.86 9.49
C ARG A 66 4.10 9.58 8.75
N TRP A 67 3.10 8.73 8.67
CA TRP A 67 3.11 7.50 7.92
C TRP A 67 2.33 7.63 6.63
N ALA A 68 2.81 7.04 5.55
CA ALA A 68 2.09 6.83 4.30
C ALA A 68 1.76 5.34 4.20
N VAL A 69 0.58 4.97 4.65
CA VAL A 69 0.12 3.57 4.71
C VAL A 69 -0.36 3.14 3.34
N ASP A 70 0.42 2.29 2.70
CA ASP A 70 0.07 1.69 1.41
C ASP A 70 -1.02 0.64 1.58
N GLY A 71 -1.89 0.55 0.58
CA GLY A 71 -3.05 -0.32 0.62
C GLY A 71 -3.52 -0.77 -0.76
N PRO A 72 -4.71 -1.36 -0.84
CA PRO A 72 -5.25 -1.92 -2.07
C PRO A 72 -5.59 -0.84 -3.08
N ALA A 73 -5.60 -1.22 -4.36
CA ALA A 73 -6.08 -0.34 -5.43
C ALA A 73 -7.56 0.02 -5.25
N LEU A 74 -7.97 1.19 -5.76
CA LEU A 74 -9.37 1.63 -5.77
C LEU A 74 -10.33 0.55 -6.27
N LEU A 75 -9.97 -0.15 -7.34
CA LEU A 75 -10.79 -1.22 -7.88
C LEU A 75 -11.02 -2.36 -6.87
N GLN A 76 -10.02 -2.68 -6.05
CA GLN A 76 -10.15 -3.71 -5.02
C GLN A 76 -11.02 -3.23 -3.86
N LEU A 77 -10.89 -1.96 -3.46
CA LEU A 77 -11.77 -1.33 -2.46
C LEU A 77 -13.23 -1.38 -2.92
N ASN A 78 -13.50 -0.96 -4.14
CA ASN A 78 -14.86 -0.97 -4.72
C ASN A 78 -15.46 -2.39 -4.75
N ARG A 79 -14.66 -3.41 -5.12
CA ARG A 79 -15.13 -4.81 -5.11
C ARG A 79 -15.47 -5.33 -3.71
N ARG A 80 -14.87 -4.75 -2.67
CA ARG A 80 -15.17 -5.06 -1.27
C ARG A 80 -16.31 -4.20 -0.70
N GLY A 81 -16.92 -3.33 -1.51
CA GLY A 81 -17.95 -2.40 -1.07
C GLY A 81 -17.43 -1.26 -0.20
N ILE A 82 -16.12 -0.98 -0.25
CA ILE A 82 -15.50 0.12 0.49
C ILE A 82 -15.61 1.39 -0.33
N ALA A 83 -16.38 2.35 0.17
CA ALA A 83 -16.58 3.64 -0.50
C ALA A 83 -15.32 4.52 -0.45
N PRO A 84 -15.12 5.42 -1.42
CA PRO A 84 -13.96 6.32 -1.44
C PRO A 84 -13.87 7.25 -0.21
N ASP A 85 -14.98 7.52 0.45
CA ASP A 85 -15.09 8.34 1.67
C ASP A 85 -15.14 7.50 2.97
N PHE A 86 -14.73 6.26 2.90
CA PHE A 86 -14.68 5.29 4.00
C PHE A 86 -13.89 5.79 5.21
N LEU A 87 -12.78 6.51 4.97
CA LEU A 87 -11.99 7.19 5.98
C LEU A 87 -12.10 8.70 5.81
N LYS A 88 -12.21 9.40 6.92
CA LYS A 88 -12.29 10.86 6.97
C LYS A 88 -11.09 11.45 7.69
N VAL A 89 -10.72 12.65 7.28
CA VAL A 89 -9.72 13.45 8.01
C VAL A 89 -10.20 13.64 9.44
N GLY A 90 -9.34 13.35 10.40
CA GLY A 90 -9.65 13.39 11.83
C GLY A 90 -10.00 12.03 12.44
N ASP A 91 -10.29 11.00 11.64
CA ASP A 91 -10.50 9.66 12.18
C ASP A 91 -9.22 9.15 12.89
N ILE A 92 -9.42 8.54 14.05
CA ILE A 92 -8.33 7.86 14.77
C ILE A 92 -8.40 6.38 14.42
N VAL A 93 -7.36 5.90 13.75
CA VAL A 93 -7.26 4.50 13.33
C VAL A 93 -5.98 3.88 13.86
N GLU A 94 -5.95 2.56 13.85
CA GLU A 94 -4.76 1.81 14.16
C GLU A 94 -4.46 0.84 13.02
N VAL A 95 -3.21 0.78 12.59
CA VAL A 95 -2.80 -0.07 11.47
C VAL A 95 -1.66 -0.97 11.90
N CYS A 96 -1.82 -2.27 11.67
CA CYS A 96 -0.70 -3.19 11.71
C CYS A 96 -0.11 -3.37 10.32
N GLY A 97 1.19 -3.40 10.24
CA GLY A 97 1.90 -3.58 8.98
C GLY A 97 3.41 -3.50 9.16
N PHE A 98 4.11 -3.11 8.09
CA PHE A 98 5.57 -3.16 8.01
C PHE A 98 6.14 -1.86 7.50
N ALA A 99 7.10 -1.30 8.24
CA ALA A 99 7.86 -0.14 7.79
C ALA A 99 8.92 -0.53 6.74
N THR A 100 9.36 0.42 5.94
CA THR A 100 10.52 0.21 5.06
C THR A 100 11.81 0.08 5.88
N LYS A 101 12.70 -0.82 5.48
CA LYS A 101 14.01 -1.05 6.12
C LYS A 101 14.89 0.20 6.16
N THR A 102 14.73 1.09 5.23
CA THR A 102 15.58 2.28 5.04
C THR A 102 14.93 3.57 5.54
N GLY A 103 13.72 3.53 6.07
CA GLY A 103 13.00 4.73 6.52
C GLY A 103 12.73 5.75 5.42
N VAL A 104 12.74 5.34 4.14
CA VAL A 104 12.54 6.24 2.99
C VAL A 104 11.16 6.88 3.05
N PRO A 105 11.06 8.22 3.05
CA PRO A 105 9.78 8.89 2.91
C PRO A 105 9.20 8.63 1.51
N SER A 106 7.91 8.37 1.43
CA SER A 106 7.18 8.48 0.17
C SER A 106 6.77 9.93 -0.01
N GLU A 107 7.28 10.56 -1.03
CA GLU A 107 6.76 11.82 -1.51
C GLU A 107 5.80 11.53 -2.66
N ARG A 108 4.49 11.66 -2.44
CA ARG A 108 3.56 11.79 -3.56
C ARG A 108 3.53 13.23 -4.02
N VAL A 109 4.31 13.46 -5.05
CA VAL A 109 4.17 14.65 -5.88
C VAL A 109 2.85 14.51 -6.63
N ARG A 110 1.84 15.28 -6.22
CA ARG A 110 0.52 15.45 -6.84
C ARG A 110 -0.12 14.16 -7.37
N PRO A 111 -1.36 13.86 -7.05
CA PRO A 111 -2.09 12.86 -7.79
C PRO A 111 -1.96 13.22 -9.27
N GLN A 112 -1.40 12.33 -10.06
CA GLN A 112 -1.45 12.49 -11.50
C GLN A 112 -2.93 12.52 -11.84
N ALA A 113 -3.39 13.57 -12.52
CA ALA A 113 -4.75 13.65 -13.00
C ALA A 113 -4.96 12.49 -13.95
N ASP A 114 -5.41 11.37 -13.38
CA ASP A 114 -5.88 10.22 -14.13
C ASP A 114 -7.41 10.27 -14.16
N ASP A 115 -8.00 9.36 -14.89
CA ASP A 115 -9.46 9.23 -15.05
C ASP A 115 -10.21 8.98 -13.73
N THR A 116 -9.55 9.02 -12.58
CA THR A 116 -10.14 8.73 -11.24
C THR A 116 -10.72 9.96 -10.56
N GLY A 117 -10.58 11.16 -11.16
CA GLY A 117 -11.11 12.40 -10.59
C GLY A 117 -10.35 12.92 -9.38
N ALA A 118 -9.12 12.46 -9.14
CA ALA A 118 -8.28 12.98 -8.09
C ALA A 118 -8.00 14.47 -8.29
N ASP A 119 -8.15 15.26 -7.22
CA ASP A 119 -7.92 16.70 -7.24
C ASP A 119 -6.42 17.00 -7.46
N SER A 120 -6.06 17.33 -8.68
CA SER A 120 -4.68 17.69 -9.07
C SER A 120 -4.18 18.98 -8.42
N SER A 121 -5.06 19.77 -7.81
CA SER A 121 -4.71 21.00 -7.07
C SER A 121 -4.33 20.72 -5.61
N ALA A 122 -4.57 19.51 -5.10
CA ALA A 122 -4.23 19.18 -3.73
C ALA A 122 -2.71 19.32 -3.47
N PRO A 123 -2.32 19.89 -2.33
CA PRO A 123 -0.90 20.04 -1.99
C PRO A 123 -0.24 18.66 -1.88
N SER A 124 1.03 18.58 -2.26
CA SER A 124 1.83 17.37 -2.03
C SER A 124 1.90 17.07 -0.53
N ILE A 125 1.86 15.80 -0.20
CA ILE A 125 2.00 15.31 1.18
C ILE A 125 3.00 14.14 1.17
N SER A 126 3.86 14.09 2.18
CA SER A 126 4.86 13.04 2.32
C SER A 126 4.71 12.33 3.66
N GLY A 127 5.13 11.08 3.72
CA GLY A 127 5.17 10.27 4.93
C GLY A 127 6.09 9.08 4.75
N GLN A 128 6.56 8.50 5.85
CA GLN A 128 7.32 7.25 5.78
C GLN A 128 6.42 6.13 5.25
N ILE A 129 6.89 5.41 4.24
CA ILE A 129 6.12 4.31 3.65
C ILE A 129 5.94 3.19 4.67
N PHE A 130 4.70 2.72 4.77
CA PHE A 130 4.28 1.66 5.65
C PHE A 130 3.32 0.73 4.90
N GLN A 131 3.66 -0.54 4.76
CA GLN A 131 2.78 -1.53 4.16
C GLN A 131 1.71 -1.93 5.17
N GLY A 132 0.46 -1.51 4.96
CA GLY A 132 -0.65 -1.88 5.84
C GLY A 132 -1.19 -3.28 5.54
N GLU A 133 -1.48 -4.06 6.58
CA GLU A 133 -2.10 -5.39 6.48
C GLU A 133 -3.48 -5.42 7.15
N VAL A 134 -3.58 -4.82 8.33
CA VAL A 134 -4.83 -4.76 9.11
C VAL A 134 -5.09 -3.31 9.49
N LEU A 135 -6.32 -2.86 9.27
CA LEU A 135 -6.80 -1.54 9.66
C LEU A 135 -7.89 -1.68 10.72
N VAL A 136 -7.71 -1.03 11.86
CA VAL A 136 -8.72 -0.94 12.91
C VAL A 136 -9.39 0.43 12.85
N MET A 137 -10.70 0.42 12.64
CA MET A 137 -11.52 1.62 12.52
C MET A 137 -11.81 2.26 13.89
N PRO A 138 -12.29 3.53 13.93
CA PRO A 138 -12.66 4.19 15.18
C PRO A 138 -13.72 3.43 16.00
N ASP A 139 -14.59 2.65 15.35
CA ASP A 139 -15.61 1.82 15.98
C ASP A 139 -15.08 0.44 16.44
N GLY A 140 -13.79 0.18 16.29
CA GLY A 140 -13.13 -1.05 16.68
C GLY A 140 -13.24 -2.19 15.65
N ARG A 141 -13.96 -2.02 14.55
CA ARG A 141 -13.99 -3.02 13.47
C ARG A 141 -12.61 -3.15 12.86
N LYS A 142 -12.18 -4.41 12.66
CA LYS A 142 -10.91 -4.72 12.02
C LYS A 142 -11.15 -5.06 10.55
N TRP A 143 -10.46 -4.37 9.69
CA TRP A 143 -10.51 -4.60 8.25
C TRP A 143 -9.22 -5.27 7.79
N PHE A 144 -9.41 -6.25 6.93
CA PHE A 144 -8.34 -6.79 6.12
C PHE A 144 -7.94 -5.72 5.08
N TRP A 145 -6.84 -5.01 5.35
CA TRP A 145 -6.46 -3.88 4.49
C TRP A 145 -5.77 -4.38 3.23
N SER A 146 -4.66 -5.10 3.35
CA SER A 146 -4.03 -5.75 2.21
C SER A 146 -3.43 -7.09 2.61
N ASP A 147 -3.22 -7.99 1.63
CA ASP A 147 -2.64 -9.30 1.87
C ASP A 147 -1.48 -9.56 0.95
N TYR A 148 -0.30 -9.26 1.45
CA TYR A 148 0.95 -9.67 0.83
C TYR A 148 1.50 -10.96 1.46
N GLY A 149 0.63 -11.76 2.08
CA GLY A 149 0.98 -13.02 2.71
C GLY A 149 1.57 -12.90 4.12
N GLN A 150 1.55 -11.71 4.73
CA GLN A 150 2.11 -11.44 6.06
C GLN A 150 1.04 -11.22 7.14
N LEU A 151 -0.23 -11.33 6.80
CA LEU A 151 -1.35 -11.11 7.71
C LEU A 151 -1.20 -11.85 9.05
N LYS A 152 -0.68 -13.08 9.04
CA LYS A 152 -0.44 -13.89 10.24
C LYS A 152 0.48 -13.23 11.28
N LYS A 153 1.27 -12.23 10.88
CA LYS A 153 2.14 -11.48 11.78
C LYS A 153 1.41 -10.34 12.49
N CYS A 154 0.28 -9.90 11.93
CA CYS A 154 -0.56 -8.86 12.50
C CYS A 154 -1.73 -9.40 13.33
N VAL A 155 -2.19 -10.61 13.05
CA VAL A 155 -3.35 -11.21 13.74
C VAL A 155 -3.07 -12.66 14.12
N GLY A 156 -3.57 -13.07 15.28
CA GLY A 156 -3.55 -14.46 15.68
C GLY A 156 -4.43 -15.34 14.78
N PRO A 157 -4.25 -16.67 14.83
CA PRO A 157 -5.03 -17.60 14.03
C PRO A 157 -6.54 -17.44 14.25
N ASP A 158 -6.95 -17.19 15.50
CA ASP A 158 -8.36 -17.07 15.89
C ASP A 158 -9.01 -15.75 15.47
N GLU A 159 -8.21 -14.73 15.15
CA GLU A 159 -8.72 -13.41 14.76
C GLU A 159 -8.96 -13.26 13.25
N ARG A 160 -8.40 -14.15 12.41
CA ARG A 160 -8.47 -14.02 10.95
C ARG A 160 -9.88 -14.09 10.42
N ASP A 161 -10.72 -14.92 11.02
CA ASP A 161 -12.10 -15.12 10.56
C ASP A 161 -13.02 -13.96 10.98
N SER A 162 -12.58 -13.13 11.93
CA SER A 162 -13.30 -11.95 12.39
C SER A 162 -13.02 -10.68 11.57
N LEU A 163 -12.05 -10.72 10.66
CA LEU A 163 -11.72 -9.56 9.81
C LEU A 163 -12.81 -9.32 8.77
N VAL A 164 -13.19 -8.06 8.62
CA VAL A 164 -14.08 -7.62 7.52
C VAL A 164 -13.28 -7.64 6.21
N ARG A 165 -13.82 -8.32 5.20
CA ARG A 165 -13.18 -8.52 3.88
C ARG A 165 -13.91 -7.76 2.78
#